data_f447de6c2f7efa9cab4fb28b58747fc5
#
_entry.id   f447de6c2f7efa9cab4fb28b58747fc5
#
_cell.length_a   1.000
_cell.length_b   1.000
_cell.length_c   1.000
_cell.angle_alpha   90.00
_cell.angle_beta   90.00
_cell.angle_gamma   90.00
#
_symmetry.space_group_name_H-M   'P 1'
#
loop_
_entity.id
_entity.type
_entity.pdbx_description
1 polymer ?
#
loop_
_entity_poly.entity_id
_entity_poly.type
_entity_poly.pdbx_seq_one_letter_code
_entity_poly.pdbx_strand_id
1 'polypeptide(L)'
;RYFKGEVRYPFGYGLSYTEFCIRQENIRFDGEVLELDVYVKNVGEKAGKEVVQVYVGKPESELEQPEKELVFFEKTKELLPGEEQKISVHVPVKVLTSYSEEKAAYILSKGYYRIYVGNSIEAAECGGFDEEETRIIKQVTNLLCCDCKFTRLSKTNPDDTWPTGAHSGVVKNKLTFLPYEKRKHYPAKFDMEKPKEKVTFDAVRKNPSRAAEFVAQMSPEELARISVC
;
A
#
# COMPACT_ATOMS: atom_id res chain seq x y z
N ARG A 1 -4.71 -8.08 7.90
CA ARG A 1 -5.80 -7.09 7.81
C ARG A 1 -7.04 -7.54 8.57
N TYR A 2 -7.48 -8.78 8.41
CA TYR A 2 -8.73 -9.31 8.99
C TYR A 2 -8.52 -10.31 10.11
N PHE A 3 -7.32 -10.85 10.26
CA PHE A 3 -6.99 -11.80 11.31
C PHE A 3 -6.94 -11.09 12.67
N LYS A 4 -7.69 -11.62 13.65
CA LYS A 4 -7.80 -11.07 15.02
C LYS A 4 -7.19 -11.95 16.09
N GLY A 5 -6.62 -13.10 15.69
CA GLY A 5 -5.99 -14.03 16.61
C GLY A 5 -4.55 -13.64 16.97
N GLU A 6 -4.01 -14.28 17.99
CA GLU A 6 -2.60 -14.16 18.32
C GLU A 6 -1.73 -14.77 17.21
N VAL A 7 -0.70 -14.03 16.78
CA VAL A 7 0.31 -14.52 15.86
C VAL A 7 1.57 -14.92 16.63
N ARG A 8 2.15 -16.07 16.28
CA ARG A 8 3.37 -16.54 16.94
C ARG A 8 4.58 -15.66 16.63
N TYR A 9 4.65 -15.21 15.39
CA TYR A 9 5.72 -14.33 14.87
C TYR A 9 5.07 -13.20 14.10
N PRO A 10 4.99 -11.99 14.68
CA PRO A 10 4.45 -10.84 13.99
C PRO A 10 5.36 -10.41 12.82
N PHE A 11 4.81 -9.67 11.88
CA PHE A 11 5.58 -9.14 10.74
C PHE A 11 6.73 -8.25 11.25
N GLY A 12 7.93 -8.51 10.76
CA GLY A 12 9.16 -7.86 11.22
C GLY A 12 9.84 -8.54 12.40
N TYR A 13 9.24 -9.59 12.99
CA TYR A 13 9.90 -10.35 14.06
C TYR A 13 11.24 -10.93 13.58
N GLY A 14 12.24 -10.81 14.43
CA GLY A 14 13.55 -11.40 14.20
C GLY A 14 14.39 -11.42 15.50
N LEU A 15 15.36 -12.30 15.53
CA LEU A 15 16.34 -12.36 16.62
C LEU A 15 17.59 -11.60 16.21
N SER A 16 18.20 -10.93 17.16
CA SER A 16 19.48 -10.24 17.00
C SER A 16 20.48 -10.71 18.06
N TYR A 17 21.77 -10.64 17.74
CA TYR A 17 22.85 -10.89 18.71
C TYR A 17 23.18 -9.68 19.57
N THR A 18 22.48 -8.56 19.35
CA THR A 18 22.62 -7.31 20.10
C THR A 18 21.25 -6.64 20.26
N GLU A 19 21.18 -5.62 21.06
CA GLU A 19 19.95 -4.87 21.34
C GLU A 19 20.02 -3.46 20.76
N PHE A 20 18.87 -2.98 20.25
CA PHE A 20 18.77 -1.64 19.68
C PHE A 20 17.68 -0.84 20.40
N CYS A 21 17.97 0.44 20.62
CA CYS A 21 16.99 1.43 21.05
C CYS A 21 16.62 2.27 19.84
N ILE A 22 15.31 2.32 19.54
CA ILE A 22 14.76 3.12 18.44
C ILE A 22 13.95 4.24 19.05
N ARG A 23 14.24 5.49 18.68
CA ARG A 23 13.49 6.68 19.06
C ARG A 23 13.23 7.54 17.84
N GLN A 24 12.16 8.30 17.86
CA GLN A 24 11.74 9.19 16.78
C GLN A 24 11.65 10.64 17.29
N GLU A 25 11.87 11.57 16.38
CA GLU A 25 11.76 13.01 16.62
C GLU A 25 11.19 13.71 15.38
N ASN A 26 10.79 14.98 15.54
CA ASN A 26 10.46 15.88 14.43
C ASN A 26 9.37 15.37 13.48
N ILE A 27 8.32 14.72 14.01
CA ILE A 27 7.19 14.28 13.19
C ILE A 27 6.47 15.51 12.64
N ARG A 28 6.39 15.61 11.31
CA ARG A 28 5.75 16.71 10.60
C ARG A 28 5.08 16.22 9.33
N PHE A 29 3.88 16.72 9.07
CA PHE A 29 3.20 16.57 7.79
C PHE A 29 2.85 17.96 7.25
N ASP A 30 3.28 18.28 6.04
CA ASP A 30 3.06 19.58 5.38
C ASP A 30 1.93 19.55 4.36
N GLY A 31 1.22 18.43 4.26
CA GLY A 31 0.17 18.20 3.27
C GLY A 31 0.63 17.41 2.05
N GLU A 32 1.93 17.33 1.78
CA GLU A 32 2.52 16.63 0.65
C GLU A 32 3.47 15.51 1.07
N VAL A 33 4.22 15.72 2.15
CA VAL A 33 5.21 14.78 2.66
C VAL A 33 5.09 14.62 4.17
N LEU A 34 5.09 13.39 4.64
CA LEU A 34 5.29 13.05 6.04
C LEU A 34 6.79 12.89 6.28
N GLU A 35 7.33 13.72 7.15
CA GLU A 35 8.73 13.73 7.54
C GLU A 35 8.89 13.37 9.01
N LEU A 36 9.88 12.56 9.33
CA LEU A 36 10.31 12.30 10.69
C LEU A 36 11.76 11.84 10.73
N ASP A 37 12.41 12.05 11.87
CA ASP A 37 13.74 11.56 12.13
C ASP A 37 13.69 10.36 13.06
N VAL A 38 14.37 9.28 12.70
CA VAL A 38 14.50 8.07 13.52
C VAL A 38 15.95 7.86 13.90
N TYR A 39 16.21 7.69 15.19
CA TYR A 39 17.52 7.41 15.74
C TYR A 39 17.56 5.97 16.21
N VAL A 40 18.54 5.23 15.75
CA VAL A 40 18.78 3.83 16.12
C VAL A 40 20.13 3.74 16.81
N LYS A 41 20.12 3.35 18.07
CA LYS A 41 21.33 3.17 18.88
C LYS A 41 21.51 1.69 19.21
N ASN A 42 22.70 1.18 18.99
CA ASN A 42 23.07 -0.15 19.48
C ASN A 42 23.39 -0.04 20.99
N VAL A 43 22.54 -0.62 21.82
CA VAL A 43 22.67 -0.60 23.29
C VAL A 43 23.22 -1.93 23.84
N GLY A 44 23.43 -2.93 22.97
CA GLY A 44 24.01 -4.20 23.35
C GLY A 44 25.55 -4.24 23.19
N GLU A 45 26.13 -5.43 23.30
CA GLU A 45 27.59 -5.63 23.35
C GLU A 45 28.20 -6.10 22.03
N LYS A 46 27.40 -6.38 21.01
CA LYS A 46 27.86 -6.89 19.69
C LYS A 46 27.54 -5.89 18.60
N ALA A 47 28.38 -5.84 17.57
CA ALA A 47 28.07 -5.11 16.36
C ALA A 47 26.87 -5.75 15.65
N GLY A 48 25.98 -4.93 15.09
CA GLY A 48 24.79 -5.43 14.43
C GLY A 48 24.09 -4.39 13.57
N LYS A 49 23.05 -4.83 12.89
CA LYS A 49 22.19 -3.99 12.02
C LYS A 49 20.74 -4.19 12.42
N GLU A 50 19.98 -3.12 12.39
CA GLU A 50 18.53 -3.15 12.66
C GLU A 50 17.74 -2.63 11.46
N VAL A 51 16.49 -3.08 11.34
CA VAL A 51 15.56 -2.58 10.32
C VAL A 51 14.54 -1.67 10.99
N VAL A 52 14.57 -0.40 10.64
CA VAL A 52 13.52 0.54 11.02
C VAL A 52 12.32 0.34 10.10
N GLN A 53 11.14 0.26 10.68
CA GLN A 53 9.87 0.18 9.99
C GLN A 53 8.96 1.31 10.49
N VAL A 54 8.35 2.02 9.54
CA VAL A 54 7.36 3.07 9.84
C VAL A 54 6.01 2.62 9.32
N TYR A 55 5.02 2.60 10.20
CA TYR A 55 3.65 2.25 9.86
C TYR A 55 2.74 3.45 10.08
N VAL A 56 1.67 3.47 9.31
CA VAL A 56 0.60 4.45 9.46
C VAL A 56 -0.74 3.73 9.66
N GLY A 57 -1.44 4.11 10.71
CA GLY A 57 -2.85 3.78 10.94
C GLY A 57 -3.71 4.89 10.37
N LYS A 58 -4.44 4.59 9.29
CA LYS A 58 -5.33 5.54 8.64
C LYS A 58 -6.65 5.68 9.42
N PRO A 59 -7.33 6.84 9.35
CA PRO A 59 -8.60 7.02 10.01
C PRO A 59 -9.66 6.08 9.46
N GLU A 60 -10.62 5.70 10.31
CA GLU A 60 -11.83 5.03 9.86
C GLU A 60 -12.65 5.99 8.99
N SER A 61 -13.01 5.58 7.81
CA SER A 61 -13.71 6.36 6.81
C SER A 61 -14.67 5.48 6.00
N GLU A 62 -15.19 6.00 4.89
CA GLU A 62 -15.95 5.22 3.91
C GLU A 62 -15.16 4.02 3.36
N LEU A 63 -13.83 4.06 3.46
CA LEU A 63 -12.93 2.99 3.03
C LEU A 63 -12.42 2.22 4.24
N GLU A 64 -12.62 0.92 4.21
CA GLU A 64 -12.09 0.03 5.22
C GLU A 64 -10.56 -0.06 5.12
N GLN A 65 -9.87 0.32 6.20
CA GLN A 65 -8.42 0.40 6.27
C GLN A 65 -7.81 -0.75 7.09
N PRO A 66 -6.57 -1.18 6.80
CA PRO A 66 -5.81 -1.99 7.73
C PRO A 66 -5.52 -1.18 9.01
N GLU A 67 -5.32 -1.87 10.12
CA GLU A 67 -4.98 -1.22 11.39
C GLU A 67 -3.65 -0.45 11.29
N LYS A 68 -2.67 -1.08 10.67
CA LYS A 68 -1.36 -0.51 10.38
C LYS A 68 -0.93 -0.88 8.95
N GLU A 69 -0.39 0.08 8.22
CA GLU A 69 0.17 -0.10 6.88
C GLU A 69 1.63 0.32 6.88
N LEU A 70 2.52 -0.56 6.40
CA LEU A 70 3.94 -0.25 6.26
C LEU A 70 4.14 0.78 5.15
N VAL A 71 4.65 1.95 5.49
CA VAL A 71 4.85 3.07 4.55
C VAL A 71 6.31 3.36 4.26
N PHE A 72 7.22 2.93 5.15
CA PHE A 72 8.66 3.09 4.98
C PHE A 72 9.41 2.00 5.75
N PHE A 73 10.54 1.58 5.21
CA PHE A 73 11.52 0.77 5.94
C PHE A 73 12.93 1.04 5.43
N GLU A 74 13.89 0.97 6.33
CA GLU A 74 15.31 1.09 6.01
C GLU A 74 16.15 0.27 7.01
N LYS A 75 17.22 -0.34 6.50
CA LYS A 75 18.18 -1.08 7.33
C LYS A 75 19.37 -0.19 7.67
N THR A 76 19.75 -0.15 8.95
CA THR A 76 20.95 0.59 9.39
C THR A 76 22.23 0.04 8.75
N LYS A 77 23.27 0.86 8.71
CA LYS A 77 24.64 0.35 8.61
C LYS A 77 24.92 -0.58 9.81
N GLU A 78 26.06 -1.26 9.80
CA GLU A 78 26.51 -1.97 10.98
C GLU A 78 26.87 -0.95 12.07
N LEU A 79 26.25 -1.09 13.24
CA LEU A 79 26.46 -0.21 14.40
C LEU A 79 27.28 -0.97 15.44
N LEU A 80 28.38 -0.38 15.85
CA LEU A 80 29.17 -0.87 16.98
C LEU A 80 28.44 -0.62 18.30
N PRO A 81 28.78 -1.31 19.40
CA PRO A 81 28.23 -1.02 20.74
C PRO A 81 28.32 0.45 21.09
N GLY A 82 27.18 1.04 21.46
CA GLY A 82 27.04 2.46 21.77
C GLY A 82 26.89 3.41 20.56
N GLU A 83 27.10 2.94 19.33
CA GLU A 83 26.96 3.75 18.12
C GLU A 83 25.50 4.02 17.80
N GLU A 84 25.22 5.23 17.32
CA GLU A 84 23.89 5.69 16.90
C GLU A 84 23.89 6.11 15.42
N GLN A 85 22.79 5.83 14.72
CA GLN A 85 22.55 6.31 13.37
C GLN A 85 21.21 7.05 13.33
N LYS A 86 21.21 8.19 12.64
CA LYS A 86 19.99 8.90 12.24
C LYS A 86 19.54 8.43 10.87
N ILE A 87 18.24 8.16 10.72
CA ILE A 87 17.53 7.89 9.47
C ILE A 87 16.49 8.97 9.30
N SER A 88 16.55 9.74 8.24
CA SER A 88 15.54 10.74 7.89
C SER A 88 14.52 10.12 6.96
N VAL A 89 13.28 10.06 7.41
CA VAL A 89 12.15 9.41 6.73
C VAL A 89 11.34 10.46 5.98
N HIS A 90 11.08 10.20 4.70
CA HIS A 90 10.24 11.05 3.84
C HIS A 90 9.21 10.16 3.14
N VAL A 91 7.94 10.29 3.52
CA VAL A 91 6.84 9.53 2.94
C VAL A 91 5.95 10.46 2.15
N PRO A 92 5.96 10.39 0.81
CA PRO A 92 5.08 11.20 -0.02
C PRO A 92 3.61 10.91 0.25
N VAL A 93 2.74 11.92 0.20
CA VAL A 93 1.29 11.80 0.46
C VAL A 93 0.63 10.70 -0.36
N LYS A 94 1.09 10.45 -1.59
CA LYS A 94 0.59 9.36 -2.45
C LYS A 94 0.66 7.98 -1.81
N VAL A 95 1.62 7.73 -0.92
CA VAL A 95 1.75 6.46 -0.18
C VAL A 95 0.70 6.35 0.92
N LEU A 96 0.26 7.50 1.45
CA LEU A 96 -0.75 7.57 2.50
C LEU A 96 -2.18 7.48 1.95
N THR A 97 -2.37 7.56 0.63
CA THR A 97 -3.70 7.51 -0.01
C THR A 97 -4.29 6.12 0.01
N SER A 98 -5.62 6.06 -0.17
CA SER A 98 -6.36 4.84 -0.41
C SER A 98 -7.24 5.00 -1.64
N TYR A 99 -7.42 3.90 -2.37
CA TYR A 99 -8.23 3.95 -3.59
C TYR A 99 -9.72 3.85 -3.27
N SER A 100 -10.49 4.83 -3.73
CA SER A 100 -11.95 4.81 -3.71
C SER A 100 -12.48 4.38 -5.08
N GLU A 101 -13.16 3.22 -5.12
CA GLU A 101 -13.80 2.72 -6.33
C GLU A 101 -14.95 3.63 -6.77
N GLU A 102 -15.71 4.17 -5.80
CA GLU A 102 -16.83 5.06 -6.04
C GLU A 102 -16.40 6.36 -6.73
N LYS A 103 -15.30 6.94 -6.23
CA LYS A 103 -14.76 8.20 -6.77
C LYS A 103 -13.77 7.97 -7.92
N ALA A 104 -13.41 6.72 -8.20
CA ALA A 104 -12.33 6.34 -9.12
C ALA A 104 -11.06 7.17 -8.88
N ALA A 105 -10.66 7.33 -7.62
CA ALA A 105 -9.60 8.23 -7.21
C ALA A 105 -8.79 7.68 -6.03
N TYR A 106 -7.53 8.09 -5.96
CA TYR A 106 -6.73 7.95 -4.75
C TYR A 106 -7.01 9.14 -3.84
N ILE A 107 -7.51 8.85 -2.64
CA ILE A 107 -7.93 9.86 -1.67
C ILE A 107 -7.11 9.78 -0.39
N LEU A 108 -6.89 10.95 0.21
CA LEU A 108 -6.46 11.09 1.59
C LEU A 108 -7.72 11.40 2.41
N SER A 109 -8.14 10.48 3.26
CA SER A 109 -9.39 10.62 4.01
C SER A 109 -9.23 11.60 5.17
N LYS A 110 -10.29 12.34 5.47
CA LYS A 110 -10.36 13.17 6.68
C LYS A 110 -10.18 12.31 7.94
N GLY A 111 -9.45 12.84 8.93
CA GLY A 111 -9.30 12.28 10.27
C GLY A 111 -7.85 12.12 10.71
N TYR A 112 -7.66 11.49 11.86
CA TYR A 112 -6.36 11.36 12.50
C TYR A 112 -5.58 10.16 11.98
N TYR A 113 -4.38 10.42 11.45
CA TYR A 113 -3.40 9.44 10.99
C TYR A 113 -2.41 9.16 12.11
N ARG A 114 -2.36 7.91 12.58
CA ARG A 114 -1.44 7.46 13.64
C ARG A 114 -0.13 6.99 13.03
N ILE A 115 0.98 7.35 13.63
CA ILE A 115 2.31 6.97 13.20
C ILE A 115 2.93 6.02 14.21
N TYR A 116 3.52 4.94 13.72
CA TYR A 116 4.19 3.93 14.53
C TYR A 116 5.59 3.71 13.98
N VAL A 117 6.59 3.69 14.88
CA VAL A 117 8.00 3.48 14.51
C VAL A 117 8.58 2.38 15.37
N GLY A 118 9.22 1.42 14.74
CA GLY A 118 9.86 0.30 15.43
C GLY A 118 10.54 -0.66 14.46
N ASN A 119 10.79 -1.88 14.90
CA ASN A 119 11.39 -2.93 14.09
C ASN A 119 10.39 -4.04 13.69
N SER A 120 9.14 -3.91 14.08
CA SER A 120 8.07 -4.85 13.77
C SER A 120 6.71 -4.17 13.73
N ILE A 121 5.65 -4.88 13.31
CA ILE A 121 4.27 -4.39 13.32
C ILE A 121 3.74 -4.11 14.74
N GLU A 122 4.40 -4.62 15.77
CA GLU A 122 4.06 -4.38 17.18
C GLU A 122 4.56 -3.02 17.70
N ALA A 123 5.20 -2.23 16.82
CA ALA A 123 5.63 -0.88 17.15
C ALA A 123 4.52 -0.06 17.82
N ALA A 124 4.90 0.68 18.88
CA ALA A 124 3.99 1.57 19.58
C ALA A 124 3.68 2.83 18.77
N GLU A 125 2.50 3.42 19.00
CA GLU A 125 2.16 4.72 18.46
C GLU A 125 3.12 5.78 19.03
N CYS A 126 3.62 6.62 18.15
CA CYS A 126 4.61 7.65 18.52
C CYS A 126 4.17 9.08 18.18
N GLY A 127 3.03 9.23 17.51
CA GLY A 127 2.46 10.50 17.11
C GLY A 127 1.52 10.37 15.93
N GLY A 128 1.17 11.49 15.31
CA GLY A 128 0.28 11.50 14.18
C GLY A 128 0.03 12.92 13.66
N PHE A 129 -0.89 13.02 12.71
CA PHE A 129 -1.38 14.28 12.17
C PHE A 129 -2.87 14.16 11.83
N ASP A 130 -3.55 15.29 11.83
CA ASP A 130 -4.94 15.40 11.40
C ASP A 130 -5.05 15.90 9.96
N GLU A 131 -5.92 15.27 9.18
CA GLU A 131 -6.37 15.78 7.90
C GLU A 131 -7.79 16.33 8.07
N GLU A 132 -7.96 17.62 7.85
CA GLU A 132 -9.22 18.31 8.12
C GLU A 132 -10.34 17.96 7.12
N GLU A 133 -9.95 17.62 5.88
CA GLU A 133 -10.88 17.32 4.79
C GLU A 133 -10.40 16.13 3.96
N THR A 134 -11.34 15.38 3.39
CA THR A 134 -10.99 14.33 2.42
C THR A 134 -10.53 14.96 1.11
N ARG A 135 -9.28 14.74 0.72
CA ARG A 135 -8.69 15.26 -0.52
C ARG A 135 -8.52 14.20 -1.58
N ILE A 136 -8.83 14.53 -2.83
CA ILE A 136 -8.46 13.72 -3.99
C ILE A 136 -7.02 14.07 -4.36
N ILE A 137 -6.11 13.11 -4.17
CA ILE A 137 -4.69 13.29 -4.52
C ILE A 137 -4.44 12.93 -5.97
N LYS A 138 -5.16 11.94 -6.50
CA LYS A 138 -5.04 11.54 -7.90
C LYS A 138 -6.37 11.02 -8.42
N GLN A 139 -6.91 11.69 -9.44
CA GLN A 139 -8.06 11.17 -10.20
C GLN A 139 -7.57 10.15 -11.22
N VAL A 140 -8.28 9.04 -11.35
CA VAL A 140 -7.98 7.97 -12.32
C VAL A 140 -9.26 7.48 -12.99
N THR A 141 -9.10 6.64 -14.02
CA THR A 141 -10.21 5.93 -14.65
C THR A 141 -10.25 4.51 -14.10
N ASN A 142 -11.40 4.09 -13.61
CA ASN A 142 -11.59 2.72 -13.13
C ASN A 142 -11.77 1.76 -14.33
N LEU A 143 -10.68 1.16 -14.81
CA LEU A 143 -10.68 0.27 -15.98
C LEU A 143 -10.98 -1.19 -15.64
N LEU A 144 -10.71 -1.62 -14.41
CA LEU A 144 -10.81 -3.02 -13.96
C LEU A 144 -11.87 -3.17 -12.86
N CYS A 145 -13.01 -2.52 -13.04
CA CYS A 145 -14.12 -2.69 -12.12
C CYS A 145 -14.74 -4.09 -12.29
N CYS A 146 -15.05 -4.71 -11.16
CA CYS A 146 -15.75 -5.99 -11.19
C CYS A 146 -17.20 -5.81 -11.65
N ASP A 147 -17.63 -6.61 -12.63
CA ASP A 147 -18.98 -6.55 -13.18
C ASP A 147 -20.03 -7.21 -12.27
N CYS A 148 -19.60 -7.93 -11.24
CA CYS A 148 -20.49 -8.60 -10.30
C CYS A 148 -20.27 -8.09 -8.87
N LYS A 149 -21.35 -8.04 -8.11
CA LYS A 149 -21.28 -7.85 -6.67
C LYS A 149 -20.82 -9.16 -6.03
N PHE A 150 -19.80 -9.08 -5.18
CA PHE A 150 -19.36 -10.22 -4.38
C PHE A 150 -19.19 -9.80 -2.92
N THR A 151 -19.36 -10.75 -2.02
CA THR A 151 -19.12 -10.53 -0.60
C THR A 151 -17.63 -10.69 -0.33
N ARG A 152 -17.05 -9.71 0.33
CA ARG A 152 -15.65 -9.74 0.78
C ARG A 152 -15.58 -9.75 2.29
N LEU A 153 -14.47 -10.23 2.83
CA LEU A 153 -14.18 -10.11 4.26
C LEU A 153 -14.13 -8.63 4.64
N SER A 154 -14.75 -8.32 5.79
CA SER A 154 -14.75 -6.98 6.37
C SER A 154 -14.45 -7.06 7.85
N LYS A 155 -13.87 -6.01 8.44
CA LYS A 155 -13.65 -5.90 9.89
C LYS A 155 -14.95 -5.92 10.69
N THR A 156 -16.01 -5.45 10.08
CA THR A 156 -17.34 -5.24 10.73
C THR A 156 -18.34 -6.32 10.41
N ASN A 157 -18.00 -7.33 9.59
CA ASN A 157 -18.92 -8.42 9.30
C ASN A 157 -19.06 -9.32 10.54
N PRO A 158 -20.25 -9.39 11.17
CA PRO A 158 -20.47 -10.22 12.36
C PRO A 158 -20.32 -11.71 12.09
N ASP A 159 -20.45 -12.16 10.84
CA ASP A 159 -20.29 -13.56 10.43
C ASP A 159 -18.81 -13.95 10.21
N ASP A 160 -17.90 -12.99 10.30
CA ASP A 160 -16.44 -13.24 10.29
C ASP A 160 -15.97 -13.85 11.63
N THR A 161 -16.59 -14.92 12.04
CA THR A 161 -15.98 -15.83 13.01
C THR A 161 -14.85 -16.58 12.32
N TRP A 162 -13.68 -15.94 12.25
CA TRP A 162 -12.47 -16.64 11.90
C TRP A 162 -12.30 -17.79 12.90
N PRO A 163 -12.20 -19.05 12.46
CA PRO A 163 -12.05 -20.16 13.38
C PRO A 163 -10.78 -19.97 14.20
N THR A 164 -10.94 -19.56 15.44
CA THR A 164 -9.89 -19.60 16.45
C THR A 164 -9.65 -21.07 16.81
N GLY A 165 -8.69 -21.67 16.15
CA GLY A 165 -8.25 -23.02 16.51
C GLY A 165 -8.72 -24.12 15.56
N ALA A 166 -7.72 -24.89 15.18
CA ALA A 166 -7.71 -26.14 14.47
C ALA A 166 -7.39 -26.06 12.98
N HIS A 167 -6.19 -26.45 12.71
CA HIS A 167 -5.68 -26.88 11.42
C HIS A 167 -6.38 -28.16 10.95
N SER A 168 -7.65 -28.09 10.56
CA SER A 168 -8.27 -29.15 9.75
C SER A 168 -9.69 -28.77 9.38
N GLY A 169 -9.84 -28.11 8.29
CA GLY A 169 -11.14 -27.92 7.70
C GLY A 169 -10.99 -27.05 6.47
N VAL A 170 -11.20 -27.65 5.32
CA VAL A 170 -11.47 -26.88 4.10
C VAL A 170 -12.61 -25.94 4.44
N VAL A 171 -12.32 -24.65 4.56
CA VAL A 171 -13.36 -23.63 4.67
C VAL A 171 -14.14 -23.69 3.37
N LYS A 172 -15.28 -24.31 3.39
CA LYS A 172 -16.25 -24.23 2.31
C LYS A 172 -16.82 -22.81 2.39
N ASN A 173 -16.11 -21.88 1.80
CA ASN A 173 -16.66 -20.56 1.53
C ASN A 173 -17.87 -20.76 0.65
N LYS A 174 -19.03 -20.58 1.22
CA LYS A 174 -20.25 -20.47 0.45
C LYS A 174 -20.18 -19.09 -0.20
N LEU A 175 -19.52 -19.02 -1.35
CA LEU A 175 -19.59 -17.85 -2.22
C LEU A 175 -21.05 -17.70 -2.64
N THR A 176 -21.75 -16.82 -1.98
CA THR A 176 -23.11 -16.47 -2.38
C THR A 176 -22.94 -15.46 -3.51
N PHE A 177 -23.02 -15.94 -4.73
CA PHE A 177 -23.07 -15.07 -5.90
C PHE A 177 -24.40 -14.32 -5.86
N LEU A 178 -24.34 -13.01 -5.64
CA LEU A 178 -25.49 -12.15 -5.86
C LEU A 178 -25.77 -12.07 -7.36
N PRO A 179 -27.05 -11.92 -7.77
CA PRO A 179 -27.38 -11.85 -9.18
C PRO A 179 -26.59 -10.75 -9.89
N TYR A 180 -26.06 -11.11 -11.05
CA TYR A 180 -25.32 -10.25 -11.93
C TYR A 180 -26.19 -9.07 -12.38
N GLU A 181 -25.95 -7.90 -11.83
CA GLU A 181 -26.43 -6.65 -12.41
C GLU A 181 -25.34 -6.12 -13.35
N LYS A 182 -25.61 -6.23 -14.65
CA LYS A 182 -24.75 -5.70 -15.68
C LYS A 182 -24.55 -4.22 -15.43
N ARG A 183 -23.41 -3.82 -14.85
CA ARG A 183 -23.08 -2.40 -14.70
C ARG A 183 -23.02 -1.80 -16.09
N LYS A 184 -23.97 -0.92 -16.38
CA LYS A 184 -23.91 -0.09 -17.57
C LYS A 184 -22.68 0.79 -17.44
N HIS A 185 -21.75 0.57 -18.34
CA HIS A 185 -20.82 1.57 -18.77
C HIS A 185 -19.41 1.58 -18.22
N TYR A 186 -18.54 1.09 -19.03
CA TYR A 186 -17.24 1.72 -19.21
C TYR A 186 -17.17 2.29 -20.61
N PRO A 187 -17.07 3.60 -20.79
CA PRO A 187 -16.48 4.12 -21.98
C PRO A 187 -14.96 4.00 -21.80
N ALA A 188 -14.41 2.82 -21.95
CA ALA A 188 -13.04 2.71 -22.37
C ALA A 188 -13.00 3.06 -23.85
N LYS A 189 -13.35 4.28 -24.19
CA LYS A 189 -12.80 4.90 -25.35
C LYS A 189 -11.41 5.34 -24.96
N PHE A 190 -10.45 4.46 -25.17
CA PHE A 190 -9.09 4.85 -25.43
C PHE A 190 -9.14 5.62 -26.75
N ASP A 191 -9.50 6.89 -26.68
CA ASP A 191 -9.39 7.83 -27.80
C ASP A 191 -7.93 8.26 -27.93
N MET A 192 -7.06 7.27 -28.18
CA MET A 192 -5.74 7.56 -28.73
C MET A 192 -5.95 7.76 -30.23
N GLU A 193 -5.65 8.94 -30.74
CA GLU A 193 -5.65 9.18 -32.17
C GLU A 193 -4.74 8.16 -32.86
N LYS A 194 -5.33 7.36 -33.74
CA LYS A 194 -4.55 6.37 -34.48
C LYS A 194 -3.60 7.10 -35.43
N PRO A 195 -2.33 6.69 -35.47
CA PRO A 195 -1.38 7.32 -36.38
C PRO A 195 -1.83 7.15 -37.84
N LYS A 196 -1.61 8.20 -38.66
CA LYS A 196 -1.98 8.21 -40.10
C LYS A 196 -1.24 7.12 -40.88
N GLU A 197 -0.02 6.77 -40.45
CA GLU A 197 0.80 5.74 -41.06
C GLU A 197 1.09 4.62 -40.03
N LYS A 198 1.14 3.38 -40.53
CA LYS A 198 1.44 2.22 -39.68
C LYS A 198 2.86 2.32 -39.11
N VAL A 199 2.97 2.40 -37.79
CA VAL A 199 4.23 2.40 -37.05
C VAL A 199 4.68 0.96 -36.84
N THR A 200 5.90 0.61 -37.24
CA THR A 200 6.47 -0.71 -37.03
C THR A 200 7.29 -0.76 -35.76
N PHE A 201 7.48 -1.96 -35.21
CA PHE A 201 8.34 -2.14 -34.02
C PHE A 201 9.79 -1.68 -34.27
N ASP A 202 10.31 -1.89 -35.50
CA ASP A 202 11.65 -1.39 -35.87
C ASP A 202 11.75 0.13 -35.88
N ALA A 203 10.67 0.82 -36.22
CA ALA A 203 10.60 2.28 -36.15
C ALA A 203 10.66 2.76 -34.68
N VAL A 204 9.99 2.05 -33.76
CA VAL A 204 10.07 2.33 -32.32
C VAL A 204 11.47 2.05 -31.77
N ARG A 205 12.09 0.94 -32.20
CA ARG A 205 13.46 0.62 -31.79
C ARG A 205 14.47 1.68 -32.19
N LYS A 206 14.31 2.26 -33.37
CA LYS A 206 15.15 3.37 -33.86
C LYS A 206 14.83 4.71 -33.20
N ASN A 207 13.58 4.91 -32.83
CA ASN A 207 13.10 6.12 -32.16
C ASN A 207 12.06 5.77 -31.07
N PRO A 208 12.49 5.61 -29.80
CA PRO A 208 11.61 5.19 -28.68
C PRO A 208 10.46 6.17 -28.40
N SER A 209 10.55 7.45 -28.82
CA SER A 209 9.48 8.42 -28.63
C SER A 209 8.18 8.07 -29.41
N ARG A 210 8.28 7.21 -30.42
CA ARG A 210 7.15 6.71 -31.21
C ARG A 210 6.40 5.52 -30.56
N ALA A 211 6.78 5.11 -29.35
CA ALA A 211 6.13 3.98 -28.66
C ALA A 211 4.63 4.24 -28.44
N ALA A 212 4.24 5.44 -28.07
CA ALA A 212 2.84 5.81 -27.88
C ALA A 212 2.01 5.66 -29.17
N GLU A 213 2.55 6.09 -30.33
CA GLU A 213 1.91 5.92 -31.62
C GLU A 213 1.77 4.44 -32.01
N PHE A 214 2.80 3.63 -31.71
CA PHE A 214 2.78 2.20 -31.96
C PHE A 214 1.68 1.50 -31.14
N VAL A 215 1.55 1.84 -29.85
CA VAL A 215 0.51 1.31 -28.97
C VAL A 215 -0.88 1.75 -29.41
N ALA A 216 -1.04 3.01 -29.83
CA ALA A 216 -2.31 3.58 -30.25
C ALA A 216 -2.98 2.89 -31.47
N GLN A 217 -2.18 2.21 -32.30
CA GLN A 217 -2.70 1.49 -33.48
C GLN A 217 -3.18 0.05 -33.15
N MET A 218 -2.85 -0.49 -31.96
CA MET A 218 -3.17 -1.85 -31.57
C MET A 218 -4.63 -2.00 -31.14
N SER A 219 -5.21 -3.15 -31.38
CA SER A 219 -6.51 -3.50 -30.82
C SER A 219 -6.39 -3.86 -29.31
N PRO A 220 -7.50 -3.79 -28.55
CA PRO A 220 -7.52 -4.27 -27.16
C PRO A 220 -7.06 -5.72 -27.00
N GLU A 221 -7.37 -6.59 -27.96
CA GLU A 221 -6.96 -8.00 -27.96
C GLU A 221 -5.44 -8.14 -28.17
N GLU A 222 -4.85 -7.35 -29.06
CA GLU A 222 -3.40 -7.32 -29.28
C GLU A 222 -2.66 -6.81 -28.05
N LEU A 223 -3.17 -5.74 -27.42
CA LEU A 223 -2.62 -5.21 -26.18
C LEU A 223 -2.69 -6.21 -25.03
N ALA A 224 -3.84 -6.91 -24.89
CA ALA A 224 -4.01 -7.95 -23.88
C ALA A 224 -3.01 -9.10 -24.06
N ARG A 225 -2.76 -9.53 -25.31
CA ARG A 225 -1.77 -10.58 -25.60
C ARG A 225 -0.35 -10.21 -25.23
N ILE A 226 0.04 -8.93 -25.43
CA ILE A 226 1.38 -8.44 -25.10
C ILE A 226 1.56 -8.31 -23.58
N SER A 227 0.50 -7.98 -22.84
CA SER A 227 0.57 -7.79 -21.38
C SER A 227 0.60 -9.09 -20.57
N VAL A 228 0.34 -10.26 -21.20
CA VAL A 228 0.28 -11.57 -20.54
C VAL A 228 1.53 -12.43 -20.81
N CYS A 229 2.48 -11.92 -21.58
CA CYS A 229 3.76 -12.60 -21.87
C CYS A 229 4.86 -12.28 -20.87
#